data_041d70304e2d2a36f374cc54e62bbc1a
#
_entry.id   041d70304e2d2a36f374cc54e62bbc1a
#
_cell.length_a   1.000
_cell.length_b   1.000
_cell.length_c   1.000
_cell.angle_alpha   90.00
_cell.angle_beta   90.00
_cell.angle_gamma   90.00
#
_symmetry.space_group_name_H-M   'P 1'
#
loop_
_entity.id
_entity.type
_entity.pdbx_description
1 polymer ?
#
loop_
_entity_poly.entity_id
_entity_poly.type
_entity_poly.pdbx_seq_one_letter_code
_entity_poly.pdbx_strand_id
1 'polypeptide(L)'
;MEDLVGEIVASLLAPLNVEFSVQYRRGVPPVVNEEVSTRILTHAIEAVGLDVLMDTHQSGGGEDFSWYLEEVPGAMARLGVWSGHGPQLDLHQPTFDLDERALGVGIRVMVNIIEQCAQD
;
A
#
# COMPACT_ATOMS: atom_id res chain seq x y z
N MET A 1 15.37 -15.11 -3.22
CA MET A 1 15.64 -13.67 -3.51
C MET A 1 17.05 -13.28 -3.06
N GLU A 2 17.45 -13.57 -1.83
CA GLU A 2 18.79 -13.27 -1.30
C GLU A 2 19.89 -13.87 -2.16
N ASP A 3 19.83 -15.19 -2.42
CA ASP A 3 20.79 -15.90 -3.27
C ASP A 3 20.88 -15.29 -4.67
N LEU A 4 19.74 -14.98 -5.28
CA LEU A 4 19.67 -14.36 -6.60
C LEU A 4 20.36 -12.99 -6.64
N VAL A 5 20.17 -12.17 -5.60
CA VAL A 5 20.88 -10.88 -5.51
C VAL A 5 22.39 -11.09 -5.43
N GLY A 6 22.85 -12.06 -4.62
CA GLY A 6 24.24 -12.42 -4.50
C GLY A 6 24.84 -12.89 -5.84
N GLU A 7 24.15 -13.75 -6.56
CA GLU A 7 24.57 -14.27 -7.86
C GLU A 7 24.66 -13.16 -8.92
N ILE A 8 23.66 -12.25 -8.98
CA ILE A 8 23.67 -11.12 -9.91
C ILE A 8 24.87 -10.20 -9.63
N VAL A 9 25.07 -9.82 -8.36
CA VAL A 9 26.19 -8.96 -7.97
C VAL A 9 27.53 -9.62 -8.31
N ALA A 10 27.69 -10.91 -8.00
CA ALA A 10 28.88 -11.66 -8.32
C ALA A 10 29.16 -11.67 -9.84
N SER A 11 28.12 -11.94 -10.63
CA SER A 11 28.21 -11.97 -12.10
C SER A 11 28.62 -10.62 -12.69
N LEU A 12 28.07 -9.53 -12.18
CA LEU A 12 28.38 -8.18 -12.64
C LEU A 12 29.79 -7.72 -12.27
N LEU A 13 30.30 -8.15 -11.12
CA LEU A 13 31.60 -7.70 -10.61
C LEU A 13 32.78 -8.62 -11.02
N ALA A 14 32.51 -9.87 -11.40
CA ALA A 14 33.52 -10.80 -11.83
C ALA A 14 34.49 -10.25 -12.92
N PRO A 15 34.00 -9.57 -13.99
CA PRO A 15 34.87 -9.01 -15.01
C PRO A 15 35.77 -7.86 -14.52
N LEU A 16 35.38 -7.23 -13.40
CA LEU A 16 36.07 -6.04 -12.86
C LEU A 16 37.15 -6.41 -11.84
N ASN A 17 37.25 -7.69 -11.47
CA ASN A 17 38.19 -8.21 -10.47
C ASN A 17 38.16 -7.40 -9.15
N VAL A 18 36.94 -7.07 -8.67
CA VAL A 18 36.68 -6.31 -7.44
C VAL A 18 36.25 -7.26 -6.35
N GLU A 19 36.81 -7.14 -5.16
CA GLU A 19 36.32 -7.81 -3.97
C GLU A 19 35.04 -7.10 -3.47
N PHE A 20 34.03 -7.86 -3.09
CA PHE A 20 32.76 -7.34 -2.60
C PHE A 20 32.20 -8.20 -1.48
N SER A 21 31.32 -7.61 -0.68
CA SER A 21 30.46 -8.33 0.26
C SER A 21 29.01 -7.89 0.08
N VAL A 22 28.08 -8.83 0.18
CA VAL A 22 26.65 -8.56 0.11
C VAL A 22 26.03 -8.84 1.47
N GLN A 23 25.35 -7.84 2.04
CA GLN A 23 24.51 -8.01 3.21
C GLN A 23 23.06 -7.78 2.79
N TYR A 24 22.28 -8.85 2.75
CA TYR A 24 20.87 -8.78 2.46
C TYR A 24 20.06 -8.68 3.75
N ARG A 25 19.24 -7.64 3.89
CA ARG A 25 18.25 -7.52 4.97
C ARG A 25 16.87 -7.59 4.36
N ARG A 26 16.10 -8.56 4.81
CA ARG A 26 14.70 -8.66 4.41
C ARG A 26 13.94 -7.47 5.00
N GLY A 27 13.19 -6.77 4.13
CA GLY A 27 12.31 -5.67 4.53
C GLY A 27 10.97 -6.16 5.09
N VAL A 28 9.97 -5.30 5.03
CA VAL A 28 8.60 -5.63 5.43
C VAL A 28 7.98 -6.66 4.47
N PRO A 29 7.06 -7.51 4.94
CA PRO A 29 6.31 -8.43 4.07
C PRO A 29 5.50 -7.67 3.01
N PRO A 30 5.04 -8.33 1.95
CA PRO A 30 4.08 -7.73 1.03
C PRO A 30 2.72 -7.55 1.71
N VAL A 31 2.00 -6.48 1.38
CA VAL A 31 0.58 -6.35 1.71
C VAL A 31 -0.21 -7.27 0.79
N VAL A 32 -0.88 -8.25 1.36
CA VAL A 32 -1.79 -9.16 0.66
C VAL A 32 -3.17 -9.01 1.28
N ASN A 33 -4.06 -8.32 0.58
CA ASN A 33 -5.42 -8.12 1.04
C ASN A 33 -6.18 -9.45 1.08
N GLU A 34 -6.82 -9.75 2.22
CA GLU A 34 -7.65 -10.93 2.39
C GLU A 34 -9.02 -10.73 1.72
N GLU A 35 -9.60 -11.78 1.16
CA GLU A 35 -10.76 -11.70 0.27
C GLU A 35 -12.02 -11.16 0.98
N VAL A 36 -12.32 -11.65 2.19
CA VAL A 36 -13.53 -11.22 2.93
C VAL A 36 -13.39 -9.76 3.36
N SER A 37 -12.25 -9.41 3.92
CA SER A 37 -11.92 -8.04 4.32
C SER A 37 -11.94 -7.07 3.14
N THR A 38 -11.46 -7.52 1.97
CA THR A 38 -11.52 -6.74 0.74
C THR A 38 -12.96 -6.48 0.30
N ARG A 39 -13.85 -7.49 0.38
CA ARG A 39 -15.27 -7.29 0.05
C ARG A 39 -15.94 -6.30 0.99
N ILE A 40 -15.71 -6.41 2.30
CA ILE A 40 -16.24 -5.45 3.29
C ILE A 40 -15.78 -4.03 2.95
N LEU A 41 -14.49 -3.86 2.71
CA LEU A 41 -13.91 -2.56 2.37
C LEU A 41 -14.49 -2.01 1.06
N THR A 42 -14.62 -2.85 0.03
CA THR A 42 -15.22 -2.48 -1.26
C THR A 42 -16.67 -1.99 -1.08
N HIS A 43 -17.53 -2.76 -0.40
CA HIS A 43 -18.90 -2.36 -0.14
C HIS A 43 -19.00 -1.07 0.68
N ALA A 44 -18.10 -0.89 1.65
CA ALA A 44 -18.06 0.34 2.45
C ALA A 44 -17.67 1.57 1.60
N ILE A 45 -16.81 1.41 0.61
CA ILE A 45 -16.44 2.47 -0.33
C ILE A 45 -17.62 2.78 -1.27
N GLU A 46 -18.24 1.77 -1.85
CA GLU A 46 -19.39 1.91 -2.73
C GLU A 46 -20.57 2.60 -2.04
N ALA A 47 -20.82 2.29 -0.76
CA ALA A 47 -21.87 2.91 0.05
C ALA A 47 -21.65 4.41 0.32
N VAL A 48 -20.47 4.94 0.11
CA VAL A 48 -20.25 6.40 0.17
C VAL A 48 -20.92 7.13 -1.01
N GLY A 49 -21.39 6.38 -2.03
CA GLY A 49 -22.14 6.93 -3.16
C GLY A 49 -21.28 7.65 -4.20
N LEU A 50 -20.01 7.32 -4.24
CA LEU A 50 -19.04 7.88 -5.16
C LEU A 50 -18.60 6.78 -6.13
N ASP A 51 -18.63 7.05 -7.43
CA ASP A 51 -17.96 6.22 -8.46
C ASP A 51 -16.43 6.35 -8.33
N VAL A 52 -15.92 5.99 -7.13
CA VAL A 52 -14.53 6.31 -6.74
C VAL A 52 -13.67 5.09 -6.48
N LEU A 53 -14.23 3.88 -6.56
CA LEU A 53 -13.41 2.69 -6.49
C LEU A 53 -12.61 2.57 -7.80
N MET A 54 -11.32 2.76 -7.69
CA MET A 54 -10.40 2.67 -8.83
C MET A 54 -9.36 1.60 -8.61
N ASP A 55 -9.08 0.82 -9.64
CA ASP A 55 -7.92 -0.04 -9.65
C ASP A 55 -6.66 0.81 -9.66
N THR A 56 -5.76 0.53 -8.75
CA THR A 56 -4.46 1.20 -8.66
C THR A 56 -3.34 0.25 -9.04
N HIS A 57 -2.28 0.80 -9.63
CA HIS A 57 -1.09 0.00 -9.89
C HIS A 57 -0.49 -0.53 -8.59
N GLN A 58 0.02 -1.77 -8.64
CA GLN A 58 0.76 -2.34 -7.54
C GLN A 58 2.00 -1.47 -7.25
N SER A 59 2.18 -1.12 -5.98
CA SER A 59 3.36 -0.37 -5.52
C SER A 59 4.44 -1.33 -5.05
N GLY A 60 5.69 -1.01 -5.37
CA GLY A 60 6.86 -1.70 -4.81
C GLY A 60 7.34 -1.12 -3.47
N GLY A 61 6.64 -0.12 -2.91
CA GLY A 61 6.97 0.45 -1.60
C GLY A 61 6.67 -0.50 -0.45
N GLY A 62 7.44 -0.41 0.63
CA GLY A 62 7.16 -1.11 1.87
C GLY A 62 5.98 -0.46 2.62
N GLU A 63 5.19 -1.29 3.31
CA GLU A 63 4.03 -0.86 4.08
C GLU A 63 3.96 -1.64 5.39
N ASP A 64 4.05 -0.94 6.51
CA ASP A 64 4.09 -1.57 7.85
C ASP A 64 2.80 -2.30 8.21
N PHE A 65 1.68 -1.95 7.58
CA PHE A 65 0.42 -2.65 7.73
C PHE A 65 0.53 -4.15 7.38
N SER A 66 1.48 -4.51 6.54
CA SER A 66 1.77 -5.90 6.17
C SER A 66 2.08 -6.81 7.37
N TRP A 67 2.68 -6.27 8.44
CA TRP A 67 2.95 -7.04 9.66
C TRP A 67 1.67 -7.44 10.40
N TYR A 68 0.64 -6.59 10.38
CA TYR A 68 -0.66 -6.95 10.95
C TYR A 68 -1.34 -8.06 10.15
N LEU A 69 -1.15 -8.08 8.82
CA LEU A 69 -1.73 -9.10 7.95
C LEU A 69 -1.10 -10.49 8.11
N GLU A 70 0.08 -10.59 8.70
CA GLU A 70 0.66 -11.89 9.09
C GLU A 70 -0.03 -12.50 10.31
N GLU A 71 -0.69 -11.68 11.14
CA GLU A 71 -1.34 -12.10 12.39
C GLU A 71 -2.86 -12.19 12.27
N VAL A 72 -3.48 -11.30 11.49
CA VAL A 72 -4.94 -11.23 11.34
C VAL A 72 -5.33 -10.94 9.89
N PRO A 73 -6.45 -11.51 9.40
CA PRO A 73 -7.00 -11.16 8.11
C PRO A 73 -7.35 -9.67 8.03
N GLY A 74 -7.06 -9.04 6.90
CA GLY A 74 -7.36 -7.63 6.73
C GLY A 74 -7.18 -7.17 5.28
N ALA A 75 -7.56 -5.92 5.02
CA ALA A 75 -7.38 -5.29 3.73
C ALA A 75 -7.00 -3.82 3.88
N MET A 76 -6.23 -3.32 2.95
CA MET A 76 -5.83 -1.93 2.85
C MET A 76 -6.29 -1.35 1.52
N ALA A 77 -6.83 -0.13 1.55
CA ALA A 77 -7.09 0.68 0.38
C ALA A 77 -6.33 2.01 0.47
N ARG A 78 -6.08 2.62 -0.67
CA ARG A 78 -5.50 3.94 -0.76
C ARG A 78 -6.58 4.98 -0.90
N LEU A 79 -6.47 6.06 -0.15
CA LEU A 79 -7.35 7.22 -0.27
C LEU A 79 -6.69 8.24 -1.21
N GLY A 80 -7.36 8.54 -2.34
CA GLY A 80 -6.94 9.63 -3.22
C GLY A 80 -7.12 10.97 -2.52
N VAL A 81 -6.07 11.78 -2.52
CA VAL A 81 -6.04 13.07 -1.80
C VAL A 81 -5.75 14.27 -2.70
N TRP A 82 -5.57 14.05 -4.00
CA TRP A 82 -5.36 15.14 -4.94
C TRP A 82 -6.70 15.78 -5.35
N SER A 83 -6.76 17.12 -5.32
CA SER A 83 -7.96 17.90 -5.63
C SER A 83 -8.41 17.85 -7.10
N GLY A 84 -7.57 17.33 -8.01
CA GLY A 84 -7.77 17.42 -9.45
C GLY A 84 -7.20 18.68 -10.09
N HIS A 85 -6.64 19.60 -9.31
CA HIS A 85 -6.06 20.85 -9.77
C HIS A 85 -4.64 21.05 -9.23
N GLY A 86 -3.79 21.73 -10.01
CA GLY A 86 -2.41 21.96 -9.63
C GLY A 86 -1.52 20.71 -9.73
N PRO A 87 -0.29 20.77 -9.20
CA PRO A 87 0.63 19.66 -9.23
C PRO A 87 0.13 18.53 -8.33
N GLN A 88 0.24 17.29 -8.82
CA GLN A 88 0.03 16.13 -7.98
C GLN A 88 1.28 15.89 -7.14
N LEU A 89 1.15 16.15 -5.85
CA LEU A 89 2.24 15.98 -4.89
C LEU A 89 2.26 14.53 -4.39
N ASP A 90 3.44 13.99 -4.24
CA ASP A 90 3.63 12.61 -3.79
C ASP A 90 3.94 12.56 -2.29
N LEU A 91 3.75 11.37 -1.69
CA LEU A 91 4.12 11.10 -0.31
C LEU A 91 5.64 11.33 -0.09
N HIS A 92 6.02 11.58 1.16
CA HIS A 92 7.43 11.74 1.58
C HIS A 92 8.14 12.96 0.98
N GLN A 93 7.40 13.96 0.52
CA GLN A 93 7.93 15.23 0.06
C GLN A 93 7.61 16.34 1.06
N PRO A 94 8.52 17.31 1.29
CA PRO A 94 8.27 18.40 2.23
C PRO A 94 7.15 19.35 1.77
N THR A 95 6.78 19.28 0.50
CA THR A 95 5.68 20.05 -0.13
C THR A 95 4.39 19.25 -0.23
N PHE A 96 4.32 18.03 0.38
CA PHE A 96 3.11 17.22 0.36
C PHE A 96 1.94 18.01 0.94
N ASP A 97 0.84 18.00 0.22
CA ASP A 97 -0.42 18.62 0.62
C ASP A 97 -1.57 17.73 0.16
N LEU A 98 -2.72 17.88 0.78
CA LEU A 98 -3.89 17.06 0.50
C LEU A 98 -5.15 17.93 0.42
N ASP A 99 -6.11 17.48 -0.36
CA ASP A 99 -7.46 18.01 -0.35
C ASP A 99 -8.19 17.55 0.92
N GLU A 100 -8.50 18.46 1.82
CA GLU A 100 -9.14 18.16 3.11
C GLU A 100 -10.53 17.46 2.94
N ARG A 101 -11.16 17.56 1.77
CA ARG A 101 -12.40 16.82 1.46
C ARG A 101 -12.20 15.31 1.51
N ALA A 102 -10.98 14.84 1.25
CA ALA A 102 -10.63 13.42 1.35
C ALA A 102 -10.82 12.87 2.78
N LEU A 103 -10.59 13.69 3.81
CA LEU A 103 -10.80 13.29 5.21
C LEU A 103 -12.24 12.86 5.46
N GLY A 104 -13.20 13.64 4.95
CA GLY A 104 -14.63 13.31 5.07
C GLY A 104 -15.00 12.02 4.33
N VAL A 105 -14.35 11.71 3.22
CA VAL A 105 -14.52 10.45 2.49
C VAL A 105 -13.97 9.29 3.32
N GLY A 106 -12.75 9.40 3.81
CA GLY A 106 -12.10 8.36 4.63
C GLY A 106 -12.91 8.03 5.89
N ILE A 107 -13.41 9.05 6.60
CA ILE A 107 -14.24 8.87 7.78
C ILE A 107 -15.52 8.09 7.45
N ARG A 108 -16.22 8.44 6.37
CA ARG A 108 -17.45 7.74 5.97
C ARG A 108 -17.20 6.28 5.62
N VAL A 109 -16.09 5.99 4.92
CA VAL A 109 -15.71 4.60 4.62
C VAL A 109 -15.49 3.82 5.93
N MET A 110 -14.74 4.37 6.89
CA MET A 110 -14.50 3.72 8.18
C MET A 110 -15.79 3.50 8.99
N VAL A 111 -16.71 4.45 8.99
CA VAL A 111 -18.03 4.28 9.64
C VAL A 111 -18.80 3.15 8.99
N ASN A 112 -18.86 3.11 7.64
CA ASN A 112 -19.55 2.05 6.92
C ASN A 112 -18.96 0.66 7.19
N ILE A 113 -17.64 0.55 7.34
CA ILE A 113 -17.00 -0.72 7.73
C ILE A 113 -17.49 -1.17 9.10
N ILE A 114 -17.50 -0.26 10.09
CA ILE A 114 -17.92 -0.58 11.46
C ILE A 114 -19.40 -1.00 11.46
N GLU A 115 -20.25 -0.30 10.74
CA GLU A 115 -21.69 -0.61 10.63
C GLU A 115 -21.92 -1.98 9.99
N GLN A 116 -21.16 -2.36 8.96
CA GLN A 116 -21.25 -3.68 8.35
C GLN A 116 -20.80 -4.79 9.31
N CYS A 117 -19.65 -4.61 9.97
CA CYS A 117 -19.13 -5.61 10.91
C CYS A 117 -19.99 -5.76 12.18
N ALA A 118 -20.84 -4.78 12.50
CA ALA A 118 -21.74 -4.85 13.66
C ALA A 118 -23.07 -5.57 13.37
N GLN A 119 -23.35 -5.91 12.10
CA GLN A 119 -24.59 -6.58 11.67
C GLN A 119 -24.42 -8.11 11.51
N ASP A 120 -23.18 -8.60 11.54
CA ASP A 120 -22.80 -10.00 11.50
C ASP A 120 -22.57 -10.55 12.95
#